data_421bfcff3fa804973ab1966e57d2f9df
#
_entry.id   421bfcff3fa804973ab1966e57d2f9df
#
_cell.length_a   1.000
_cell.length_b   1.000
_cell.length_c   1.000
_cell.angle_alpha   90.00
_cell.angle_beta   90.00
_cell.angle_gamma   90.00
#
_symmetry.space_group_name_H-M   'P 1'
#
loop_
_entity.id
_entity.type
_entity.pdbx_description
1 polymer ?
#
loop_
_entity_poly.entity_id
_entity_poly.type
_entity_poly.pdbx_seq_one_letter_code
_entity_poly.pdbx_strand_id
1 'polypeptide(L)'
;MKSPYPEEFNRQAIGLTASLHFAPTQKAADALLKEGKDPEQIFVTGNTGIDALHYTVRNDFYHPETEWAKGSRLIAVTAHRRENLGEPMRDMFRAIRRIVE
;
A
#
# COMPACT_ATOMS: atom_id res chain seq x y z
N MET A 1 -0.98 -12.56 -17.95
CA MET A 1 -1.06 -11.18 -17.44
C MET A 1 -0.60 -11.20 -15.99
N LYS A 2 0.31 -10.30 -15.57
CA LYS A 2 0.83 -10.31 -14.19
C LYS A 2 -0.21 -9.74 -13.21
N SER A 3 -0.23 -10.27 -11.98
CA SER A 3 -1.11 -9.84 -10.90
C SER A 3 -0.38 -8.84 -9.98
N PRO A 4 -1.08 -7.85 -9.39
CA PRO A 4 -2.53 -7.59 -9.50
C PRO A 4 -2.91 -6.88 -10.81
N TYR A 5 -4.08 -7.18 -11.33
CA TYR A 5 -4.63 -6.49 -12.50
C TYR A 5 -5.76 -5.54 -12.05
N PRO A 6 -5.85 -4.29 -12.56
CA PRO A 6 -5.08 -3.69 -13.67
C PRO A 6 -3.80 -2.94 -13.24
N GLU A 7 -3.44 -2.92 -11.96
CA GLU A 7 -2.37 -2.08 -11.42
C GLU A 7 -1.01 -2.41 -12.06
N GLU A 8 -0.69 -3.70 -12.18
CA GLU A 8 0.57 -4.14 -12.78
C GLU A 8 0.61 -3.87 -14.30
N PHE A 9 -0.52 -3.97 -14.98
CA PHE A 9 -0.62 -3.55 -16.37
C PHE A 9 -0.34 -2.07 -16.53
N ASN A 10 -0.96 -1.23 -15.69
CA ASN A 10 -0.77 0.22 -15.73
C ASN A 10 0.68 0.60 -15.43
N ARG A 11 1.31 -0.05 -14.44
CA ARG A 11 2.72 0.17 -14.10
C ARG A 11 3.63 -0.13 -15.30
N GLN A 12 3.42 -1.25 -15.96
CA GLN A 12 4.22 -1.64 -17.12
C GLN A 12 3.98 -0.70 -18.31
N ALA A 13 2.74 -0.33 -18.58
CA ALA A 13 2.39 0.59 -19.66
C ALA A 13 3.02 1.97 -19.46
N ILE A 14 2.93 2.53 -18.27
CA ILE A 14 3.59 3.79 -17.91
C ILE A 14 5.11 3.65 -18.03
N GLY A 15 5.66 2.53 -17.57
CA GLY A 15 7.09 2.25 -17.66
C GLY A 15 7.66 2.20 -19.09
N LEU A 16 6.83 2.04 -20.13
CA LEU A 16 7.27 2.12 -21.52
C LEU A 16 7.58 3.56 -21.97
N THR A 17 6.95 4.53 -21.34
CA THR A 17 7.05 5.95 -21.75
C THR A 17 7.80 6.81 -20.72
N ALA A 18 7.95 6.31 -19.50
CA ALA A 18 8.63 7.02 -18.43
C ALA A 18 10.15 7.11 -18.71
N SER A 19 10.70 8.31 -18.56
CA SER A 19 12.13 8.57 -18.67
C SER A 19 12.90 8.37 -17.36
N LEU A 20 12.20 8.42 -16.22
CA LEU A 20 12.78 8.23 -14.89
C LEU A 20 11.92 7.28 -14.07
N HIS A 21 12.56 6.46 -13.25
CA HIS A 21 11.90 5.49 -12.39
C HIS A 21 12.34 5.70 -10.93
N PHE A 22 11.39 6.01 -10.06
CA PHE A 22 11.62 6.18 -8.64
C PHE A 22 11.15 4.94 -7.89
N ALA A 23 12.10 4.17 -7.39
CA ALA A 23 11.83 2.91 -6.70
C ALA A 23 11.78 3.11 -5.19
N PRO A 24 10.77 2.56 -4.48
CA PRO A 24 10.67 2.70 -3.03
C PRO A 24 11.71 1.87 -2.27
N THR A 25 12.27 0.83 -2.89
CA THR A 25 13.25 -0.07 -2.28
C THR A 25 14.24 -0.58 -3.33
N GLN A 26 15.39 -1.08 -2.89
CA GLN A 26 16.35 -1.74 -3.77
C GLN A 26 15.71 -2.92 -4.52
N LYS A 27 14.89 -3.72 -3.86
CA LYS A 27 14.16 -4.83 -4.49
C LYS A 27 13.29 -4.36 -5.68
N ALA A 28 12.66 -3.19 -5.54
CA ALA A 28 11.86 -2.61 -6.64
C ALA A 28 12.75 -2.11 -7.78
N ALA A 29 13.91 -1.51 -7.48
CA ALA A 29 14.90 -1.13 -8.48
C ALA A 29 15.45 -2.35 -9.25
N ASP A 30 15.77 -3.42 -8.53
CA ASP A 30 16.25 -4.68 -9.15
C ASP A 30 15.18 -5.30 -10.07
N ALA A 31 13.91 -5.14 -9.76
CA ALA A 31 12.82 -5.58 -10.63
C ALA A 31 12.78 -4.78 -11.94
N LEU A 32 12.97 -3.46 -11.88
CA LEU A 32 13.04 -2.60 -13.07
C LEU A 32 14.25 -2.95 -13.95
N LEU A 33 15.41 -3.23 -13.33
CA LEU A 33 16.61 -3.70 -14.05
C LEU A 33 16.33 -5.03 -14.79
N LYS A 34 15.63 -5.97 -14.14
CA LYS A 34 15.24 -7.25 -14.77
C LYS A 34 14.24 -7.07 -15.92
N GLU A 35 13.48 -5.98 -15.91
CA GLU A 35 12.60 -5.59 -17.00
C GLU A 35 13.33 -4.86 -18.13
N GLY A 36 14.64 -4.68 -18.03
CA GLY A 36 15.48 -4.05 -19.05
C GLY A 36 15.44 -2.53 -19.03
N LYS A 37 15.08 -1.92 -17.90
CA LYS A 37 15.17 -0.46 -17.72
C LYS A 37 16.62 -0.05 -17.54
N ASP A 38 16.96 1.14 -18.05
CA ASP A 38 18.27 1.72 -17.95
C ASP A 38 18.64 2.01 -16.49
N PRO A 39 19.77 1.48 -15.97
CA PRO A 39 20.23 1.77 -14.62
C PRO A 39 20.36 3.26 -14.29
N GLU A 40 20.74 4.08 -15.26
CA GLU A 40 20.91 5.53 -15.09
C GLU A 40 19.56 6.26 -14.89
N GLN A 41 18.45 5.61 -15.22
CA GLN A 41 17.10 6.14 -15.08
C GLN A 41 16.39 5.64 -13.82
N ILE A 42 17.04 4.80 -12.98
CA ILE A 42 16.43 4.20 -11.80
C ILE A 42 17.03 4.81 -10.53
N PHE A 43 16.17 5.36 -9.68
CA PHE A 43 16.55 5.99 -8.41
C PHE A 43 15.82 5.34 -7.25
N VAL A 44 16.54 4.90 -6.22
CA VAL A 44 15.93 4.43 -4.97
C VAL A 44 15.70 5.63 -4.06
N THR A 45 14.45 6.03 -3.93
CA THR A 45 14.04 7.26 -3.23
C THR A 45 13.26 7.02 -1.94
N GLY A 46 12.93 5.77 -1.62
CA GLY A 46 12.01 5.48 -0.53
C GLY A 46 10.54 5.59 -0.96
N ASN A 47 9.64 5.47 0.01
CA ASN A 47 8.20 5.50 -0.22
C ASN A 47 7.62 6.87 0.18
N THR A 48 7.15 7.62 -0.78
CA THR A 48 6.52 8.95 -0.57
C THR A 48 5.30 8.92 0.36
N GLY A 49 4.64 7.77 0.51
CA GLY A 49 3.57 7.60 1.49
C GLY A 49 4.06 7.72 2.94
N ILE A 50 5.32 7.35 3.22
CA ILE A 50 5.93 7.53 4.54
C ILE A 50 6.22 9.02 4.77
N ASP A 51 6.73 9.71 3.76
CA ASP A 51 6.97 11.16 3.86
C ASP A 51 5.66 11.91 4.11
N ALA A 52 4.57 11.51 3.45
CA ALA A 52 3.25 12.09 3.66
C ALA A 52 2.75 11.96 5.11
N LEU A 53 3.12 10.91 5.84
CA LEU A 53 2.76 10.76 7.25
C LEU A 53 3.32 11.88 8.12
N HIS A 54 4.52 12.39 7.84
CA HIS A 54 5.11 13.51 8.59
C HIS A 54 4.28 14.78 8.50
N TYR A 55 3.53 14.97 7.41
CA TYR A 55 2.67 16.11 7.19
C TYR A 55 1.22 15.89 7.61
N THR A 56 0.77 14.64 7.67
CA THR A 56 -0.63 14.31 7.96
C THR A 56 -0.87 13.95 9.42
N VAL A 57 0.13 13.35 10.10
CA VAL A 57 0.01 12.99 11.52
C VAL A 57 0.08 14.24 12.38
N ARG A 58 -0.94 14.47 13.19
CA ARG A 58 -1.05 15.61 14.11
C ARG A 58 -1.40 15.10 15.50
N ASN A 59 -0.66 15.57 16.52
CA ASN A 59 -0.91 15.22 17.91
C ASN A 59 -2.19 15.86 18.47
N ASP A 60 -2.62 16.96 17.86
CA ASP A 60 -3.82 17.72 18.21
C ASP A 60 -5.04 17.33 17.36
N PHE A 61 -4.97 16.23 16.64
CA PHE A 61 -6.06 15.75 15.80
C PHE A 61 -7.26 15.33 16.65
N TYR A 62 -8.41 15.90 16.34
CA TYR A 62 -9.70 15.57 16.94
C TYR A 62 -10.69 15.18 15.85
N HIS A 63 -11.42 14.09 16.08
CA HIS A 63 -12.56 13.72 15.27
C HIS A 63 -13.62 13.00 16.12
N PRO A 64 -14.92 13.32 16.00
CA PRO A 64 -15.98 12.71 16.80
C PRO A 64 -15.99 11.18 16.76
N GLU A 65 -15.66 10.60 15.59
CA GLU A 65 -15.61 9.14 15.41
C GLU A 65 -14.50 8.45 16.22
N THR A 66 -13.51 9.18 16.74
CA THR A 66 -12.49 8.61 17.60
C THR A 66 -12.80 8.74 19.09
N GLU A 67 -13.78 9.59 19.45
CA GLU A 67 -14.14 9.85 20.85
C GLU A 67 -14.76 8.61 21.53
N TRP A 68 -15.59 7.86 20.82
CA TRP A 68 -16.20 6.65 21.35
C TRP A 68 -15.18 5.55 21.68
N ALA A 69 -14.00 5.60 21.05
CA ALA A 69 -12.93 4.61 21.27
C ALA A 69 -12.00 4.99 22.43
N LYS A 70 -12.15 6.18 23.03
CA LYS A 70 -11.32 6.62 24.16
C LYS A 70 -11.44 5.65 25.34
N GLY A 71 -10.30 5.21 25.86
CA GLY A 71 -10.24 4.23 26.93
C GLY A 71 -10.30 2.76 26.51
N SER A 72 -10.49 2.52 25.22
CA SER A 72 -10.50 1.17 24.63
C SER A 72 -9.30 0.95 23.71
N ARG A 73 -8.97 -0.31 23.44
CA ARG A 73 -7.99 -0.65 22.40
C ARG A 73 -8.67 -0.51 21.03
N LEU A 74 -8.23 0.46 20.23
CA LEU A 74 -8.73 0.67 18.88
C LEU A 74 -7.92 -0.16 17.88
N ILE A 75 -8.62 -0.94 17.06
CA ILE A 75 -8.05 -1.69 15.94
C ILE A 75 -8.68 -1.16 14.65
N ALA A 76 -7.87 -0.50 13.80
CA ALA A 76 -8.31 -0.08 12.49
C ALA A 76 -8.08 -1.19 11.46
N VAL A 77 -9.10 -1.52 10.68
CA VAL A 77 -9.05 -2.56 9.65
C VAL A 77 -9.46 -1.97 8.31
N THR A 78 -8.65 -2.23 7.28
CA THR A 78 -9.02 -1.93 5.89
C THR A 78 -8.93 -3.20 5.04
N ALA A 79 -9.99 -3.50 4.28
CA ALA A 79 -10.07 -4.71 3.47
C ALA A 79 -10.90 -4.43 2.21
N HIS A 80 -10.24 -4.25 1.09
CA HIS A 80 -10.92 -3.88 -0.17
C HIS A 80 -10.29 -4.50 -1.42
N ARG A 81 -9.34 -5.42 -1.27
CA ARG A 81 -8.70 -6.04 -2.43
C ARG A 81 -9.62 -7.04 -3.10
N ARG A 82 -9.79 -6.93 -4.42
CA ARG A 82 -10.68 -7.77 -5.22
C ARG A 82 -10.34 -9.25 -5.16
N GLU A 83 -9.05 -9.58 -5.11
CA GLU A 83 -8.55 -10.96 -5.02
C GLU A 83 -8.94 -11.65 -3.71
N ASN A 84 -9.31 -10.89 -2.68
CA ASN A 84 -9.73 -11.42 -1.40
C ASN A 84 -11.26 -11.53 -1.24
N LEU A 85 -12.03 -11.16 -2.27
CA LEU A 85 -13.48 -11.30 -2.21
C LEU A 85 -13.90 -12.78 -2.10
N GLY A 86 -15.00 -13.04 -1.41
CA GLY A 86 -15.51 -14.38 -1.17
C GLY A 86 -15.01 -14.99 0.15
N GLU A 87 -14.63 -16.28 0.14
CA GLU A 87 -14.23 -16.98 1.36
C GLU A 87 -12.99 -16.40 2.07
N PRO A 88 -11.92 -15.95 1.38
CA PRO A 88 -10.78 -15.35 2.06
C PRO A 88 -11.16 -14.13 2.91
N MET A 89 -12.06 -13.30 2.43
CA MET A 89 -12.55 -12.13 3.18
C MET A 89 -13.43 -12.53 4.36
N ARG A 90 -14.27 -13.55 4.19
CA ARG A 90 -15.08 -14.11 5.28
C ARG A 90 -14.21 -14.69 6.39
N ASP A 91 -13.15 -15.42 6.03
CA ASP A 91 -12.22 -16.00 6.99
C ASP A 91 -11.46 -14.91 7.76
N MET A 92 -11.07 -13.85 7.09
CA MET A 92 -10.47 -12.68 7.73
C MET A 92 -11.45 -12.05 8.74
N PHE A 93 -12.71 -11.83 8.38
CA PHE A 93 -13.70 -11.28 9.32
C PHE A 93 -14.01 -12.23 10.48
N ARG A 94 -14.02 -13.54 10.26
CA ARG A 94 -14.14 -14.52 11.35
C ARG A 94 -12.97 -14.44 12.32
N ALA A 95 -11.73 -14.28 11.78
CA ALA A 95 -10.54 -14.12 12.61
C ALA A 95 -10.58 -12.81 13.42
N ILE A 96 -10.97 -11.69 12.80
CA ILE A 96 -11.15 -10.40 13.50
C ILE A 96 -12.17 -10.53 14.63
N ARG A 97 -13.32 -11.16 14.37
CA ARG A 97 -14.34 -11.39 15.38
C ARG A 97 -13.78 -12.14 16.59
N ARG A 98 -13.00 -13.20 16.37
CA ARG A 98 -12.36 -13.99 17.46
C ARG A 98 -11.30 -13.21 18.25
N ILE A 99 -10.78 -12.11 17.71
CA ILE A 99 -9.82 -11.25 18.42
C ILE A 99 -10.56 -10.27 19.36
N VAL A 100 -11.79 -9.92 19.02
CA VAL A 100 -12.59 -8.93 19.77
C VAL A 100 -13.44 -9.60 20.85
N GLU A 101 -13.77 -10.90 20.70
CA GLU A 101 -14.44 -11.75 21.72
C GLU A 101 -13.45 -12.20 22.81
#